data_5187e5ee2ef28e7e168a3548ab0398b8
#
_entry.id   5187e5ee2ef28e7e168a3548ab0398b8
#
_cell.length_a   1.000
_cell.length_b   1.000
_cell.length_c   1.000
_cell.angle_alpha   90.00
_cell.angle_beta   90.00
_cell.angle_gamma   90.00
#
_symmetry.space_group_name_H-M   'P 1'
#
loop_
_entity.id
_entity.type
_entity.pdbx_description
1 polymer ?
#
loop_
_entity_poly.entity_id
_entity_poly.type
_entity_poly.pdbx_seq_one_letter_code
_entity_poly.pdbx_strand_id
1 'polypeptide(L)'
;MSTKQRIAVALGVFALLGVLAFLGWSYETKRAAPGPAAGAVTVDVTSPGDSGSGTLREALFIAAAAKGQATVVIRTKTITLQAGLPPLVNAHGVRIVAAQPGAEIDARALTAGPVLDVVGDNTSIEGVALRNCSGTAILLRAAHFHLQSSAVESCDVGVDVMDNASDVLLEHNRFASDRIGVRFGAPNRNTAVVGNSFLQDKDAGVWAVRGSADSRAGTITVRDNHFSANGSGVVTGNVSLLVEHNDIASSRDAAIHLIGGGAVIRSNQIRGGTTMGIVAEYAGEAVIDRNELEQFATYAIMVRGSPNALVRGNRIHSCGYGMALVLGDPRKPITVVGNTIIEPKFDGIDVMGDSPILRHNQVLRPHNLALHVVDYPLGGENVTARPFLEGNNFRANALQTAEDLQMGDTQMSAAVQPATHRQ
;
A
#
# COMPACT_ATOMS: atom_id res chain seq x y z
N MET A 1 -25.39 -36.81 6.65
CA MET A 1 -25.71 -35.40 6.24
C MET A 1 -25.38 -35.22 4.78
N SER A 2 -26.32 -34.77 3.98
CA SER A 2 -26.11 -34.52 2.56
C SER A 2 -25.21 -33.29 2.34
N THR A 3 -24.54 -33.20 1.17
CA THR A 3 -23.69 -32.08 0.81
C THR A 3 -24.41 -30.72 0.96
N LYS A 4 -25.69 -30.66 0.67
CA LYS A 4 -26.55 -29.47 0.87
C LYS A 4 -26.70 -29.07 2.34
N GLN A 5 -26.77 -30.02 3.26
CA GLN A 5 -26.85 -29.75 4.70
C GLN A 5 -25.51 -29.24 5.26
N ARG A 6 -24.37 -29.70 4.73
CA ARG A 6 -23.03 -29.21 5.13
C ARG A 6 -22.80 -27.76 4.67
N ILE A 7 -23.27 -27.42 3.49
CA ILE A 7 -23.16 -26.04 2.96
C ILE A 7 -24.05 -25.09 3.76
N ALA A 8 -25.28 -25.49 4.12
CA ALA A 8 -26.15 -24.65 4.92
C ALA A 8 -25.64 -24.40 6.34
N VAL A 9 -25.00 -25.42 6.97
CA VAL A 9 -24.36 -25.25 8.28
C VAL A 9 -23.14 -24.34 8.21
N ALA A 10 -22.31 -24.46 7.16
CA ALA A 10 -21.14 -23.58 6.97
C ALA A 10 -21.56 -22.12 6.76
N LEU A 11 -22.58 -21.86 5.93
CA LEU A 11 -23.11 -20.51 5.71
C LEU A 11 -23.74 -19.90 6.98
N GLY A 12 -24.42 -20.72 7.80
CA GLY A 12 -24.99 -20.29 9.08
C GLY A 12 -23.92 -19.91 10.11
N VAL A 13 -22.80 -20.63 10.18
CA VAL A 13 -21.68 -20.33 11.08
C VAL A 13 -20.95 -19.05 10.66
N PHE A 14 -20.75 -18.82 9.35
CA PHE A 14 -20.14 -17.57 8.87
C PHE A 14 -21.03 -16.35 9.09
N ALA A 15 -22.36 -16.47 8.96
CA ALA A 15 -23.29 -15.40 9.28
C ALA A 15 -23.30 -15.08 10.78
N LEU A 16 -23.23 -16.08 11.66
CA LEU A 16 -23.20 -15.89 13.11
C LEU A 16 -21.88 -15.24 13.57
N LEU A 17 -20.75 -15.63 13.00
CA LEU A 17 -19.45 -15.02 13.29
C LEU A 17 -19.36 -13.57 12.80
N GLY A 18 -19.97 -13.25 11.64
CA GLY A 18 -20.07 -11.89 11.13
C GLY A 18 -20.92 -10.98 12.02
N VAL A 19 -22.04 -11.47 12.54
CA VAL A 19 -22.94 -10.74 13.46
C VAL A 19 -22.27 -10.55 14.83
N LEU A 20 -21.56 -11.54 15.33
CA LEU A 20 -20.82 -11.42 16.61
C LEU A 20 -19.65 -10.44 16.51
N ALA A 21 -18.94 -10.43 15.37
CA ALA A 21 -17.89 -9.44 15.12
C ALA A 21 -18.45 -8.01 14.99
N PHE A 22 -19.59 -7.85 14.33
CA PHE A 22 -20.29 -6.55 14.19
C PHE A 22 -20.87 -6.06 15.52
N LEU A 23 -21.45 -6.95 16.33
CA LEU A 23 -21.96 -6.62 17.66
C LEU A 23 -20.81 -6.34 18.66
N GLY A 24 -19.68 -7.04 18.55
CA GLY A 24 -18.48 -6.74 19.33
C GLY A 24 -17.94 -5.36 19.01
N TRP A 25 -17.83 -5.01 17.74
CA TRP A 25 -17.36 -3.70 17.29
C TRP A 25 -18.33 -2.56 17.67
N SER A 26 -19.64 -2.78 17.55
CA SER A 26 -20.65 -1.77 17.98
C SER A 26 -20.75 -1.60 19.48
N TYR A 27 -20.25 -2.56 20.28
CA TYR A 27 -20.20 -2.47 21.75
C TYR A 27 -18.98 -1.68 22.23
N GLU A 28 -17.84 -1.76 21.53
CA GLU A 28 -16.64 -0.97 21.86
C GLU A 28 -16.81 0.53 21.58
N THR A 29 -17.61 0.90 20.57
CA THR A 29 -17.82 2.31 20.23
C THR A 29 -18.72 3.08 21.20
N LYS A 30 -19.33 2.41 22.21
CA LYS A 30 -20.20 3.05 23.21
C LYS A 30 -19.57 3.15 24.61
N ARG A 31 -18.27 2.88 24.76
CA ARG A 31 -17.60 3.26 26.01
C ARG A 31 -17.60 4.77 26.13
N ALA A 32 -18.32 5.30 27.11
CA ALA A 32 -18.22 6.69 27.51
C ALA A 32 -16.73 7.01 27.68
N ALA A 33 -16.29 8.13 27.13
CA ALA A 33 -14.92 8.57 27.32
C ALA A 33 -14.59 8.52 28.80
N PRO A 34 -13.51 7.87 29.22
CA PRO A 34 -13.12 7.85 30.63
C PRO A 34 -12.97 9.30 31.07
N GLY A 35 -13.55 9.64 32.23
CA GLY A 35 -13.38 10.95 32.82
C GLY A 35 -11.88 11.27 32.98
N PRO A 36 -11.49 12.57 33.07
CA PRO A 36 -10.09 12.96 33.13
C PRO A 36 -9.38 12.16 34.24
N ALA A 37 -8.34 11.41 33.87
CA ALA A 37 -7.52 10.65 34.79
C ALA A 37 -6.87 11.59 35.82
N ALA A 38 -6.74 11.17 37.04
CA ALA A 38 -6.08 11.97 38.09
C ALA A 38 -4.67 12.37 37.62
N GLY A 39 -4.39 13.68 37.62
CA GLY A 39 -3.11 14.22 37.14
C GLY A 39 -3.06 14.59 35.68
N ALA A 40 -4.18 14.50 34.92
CA ALA A 40 -4.26 15.01 33.54
C ALA A 40 -4.06 16.54 33.51
N VAL A 41 -3.31 17.04 32.54
CA VAL A 41 -3.02 18.46 32.34
C VAL A 41 -3.41 18.91 30.93
N THR A 42 -3.95 20.13 30.83
CA THR A 42 -4.17 20.78 29.53
C THR A 42 -3.32 22.03 29.47
N VAL A 43 -2.58 22.21 28.38
CA VAL A 43 -1.68 23.34 28.14
C VAL A 43 -2.05 23.99 26.82
N ASP A 44 -2.34 25.29 26.88
CA ASP A 44 -2.66 26.09 25.69
C ASP A 44 -1.39 26.68 25.06
N VAL A 45 -1.23 26.51 23.75
CA VAL A 45 -0.19 27.15 22.96
C VAL A 45 -0.79 28.39 22.31
N THR A 46 -0.39 29.55 22.79
CA THR A 46 -0.93 30.85 22.38
C THR A 46 0.11 31.73 21.68
N SER A 47 1.39 31.38 21.81
CA SER A 47 2.50 32.11 21.17
C SER A 47 2.93 31.44 19.86
N PRO A 48 3.13 32.20 18.76
CA PRO A 48 3.66 31.67 17.51
C PRO A 48 5.18 31.46 17.51
N GLY A 49 5.87 31.88 18.58
CA GLY A 49 7.33 31.83 18.70
C GLY A 49 7.86 30.42 18.98
N ASP A 50 9.17 30.26 18.81
CA ASP A 50 9.88 29.00 19.07
C ASP A 50 10.14 28.75 20.55
N SER A 51 10.33 29.80 21.35
CA SER A 51 10.71 29.73 22.78
C SER A 51 10.04 30.80 23.60
N GLY A 52 9.98 30.58 24.93
CA GLY A 52 9.34 31.48 25.88
C GLY A 52 7.94 30.99 26.28
N SER A 53 7.23 31.84 27.04
CA SER A 53 5.93 31.47 27.60
C SER A 53 4.84 31.34 26.53
N GLY A 54 3.98 30.35 26.69
CA GLY A 54 2.87 30.06 25.79
C GLY A 54 3.27 29.43 24.46
N THR A 55 4.54 29.08 24.25
CA THR A 55 5.02 28.40 23.05
C THR A 55 4.76 26.89 23.05
N LEU A 56 4.80 26.26 21.88
CA LEU A 56 4.70 24.81 21.76
C LEU A 56 5.83 24.11 22.53
N ARG A 57 7.05 24.65 22.49
CA ARG A 57 8.20 24.09 23.20
C ARG A 57 7.97 24.04 24.71
N GLU A 58 7.49 25.13 25.32
CA GLU A 58 7.14 25.15 26.73
C GLU A 58 6.03 24.17 27.05
N ALA A 59 4.98 24.12 26.22
CA ALA A 59 3.85 23.20 26.40
C ALA A 59 4.31 21.73 26.38
N LEU A 60 5.26 21.36 25.51
CA LEU A 60 5.81 20.01 25.47
C LEU A 60 6.67 19.67 26.70
N PHE A 61 7.40 20.63 27.29
CA PHE A 61 8.11 20.42 28.56
C PHE A 61 7.11 20.19 29.70
N ILE A 62 6.03 20.96 29.77
CA ILE A 62 4.97 20.76 30.76
C ILE A 62 4.29 19.41 30.57
N ALA A 63 4.00 19.03 29.32
CA ALA A 63 3.40 17.75 28.99
C ALA A 63 4.29 16.58 29.40
N ALA A 64 5.61 16.67 29.19
CA ALA A 64 6.57 15.63 29.58
C ALA A 64 6.64 15.43 31.10
N ALA A 65 6.44 16.50 31.89
CA ALA A 65 6.48 16.45 33.36
C ALA A 65 5.13 16.06 34.02
N ALA A 66 4.05 15.97 33.23
CA ALA A 66 2.72 15.66 33.74
C ALA A 66 2.63 14.24 34.29
N LYS A 67 1.92 14.06 35.42
CA LYS A 67 1.71 12.78 36.09
C LYS A 67 0.55 11.96 35.52
N GLY A 68 -0.14 12.47 34.51
CA GLY A 68 -1.21 11.84 33.79
C GLY A 68 -1.12 12.22 32.32
N GLN A 69 -2.13 11.89 31.53
CA GLN A 69 -2.19 12.27 30.13
C GLN A 69 -2.13 13.80 29.97
N ALA A 70 -1.32 14.28 29.05
CA ALA A 70 -1.21 15.70 28.74
C ALA A 70 -1.93 16.03 27.42
N THR A 71 -2.72 17.11 27.43
CA THR A 71 -3.33 17.67 26.23
C THR A 71 -2.70 19.01 25.92
N VAL A 72 -2.08 19.14 24.73
CA VAL A 72 -1.51 20.37 24.21
C VAL A 72 -2.47 20.93 23.17
N VAL A 73 -3.07 22.09 23.44
CA VAL A 73 -4.06 22.72 22.55
C VAL A 73 -3.41 23.87 21.80
N ILE A 74 -3.22 23.74 20.48
CA ILE A 74 -2.64 24.79 19.65
C ILE A 74 -3.74 25.80 19.28
N ARG A 75 -3.67 27.00 19.84
CA ARG A 75 -4.61 28.10 19.59
C ARG A 75 -4.08 29.13 18.60
N THR A 76 -2.77 29.15 18.37
CA THR A 76 -2.18 30.04 17.36
C THR A 76 -2.28 29.41 15.96
N LYS A 77 -2.39 30.27 14.94
CA LYS A 77 -2.54 29.81 13.56
C LYS A 77 -1.25 29.20 12.99
N THR A 78 -0.12 29.82 13.31
CA THR A 78 1.19 29.41 12.79
C THR A 78 2.22 29.44 13.89
N ILE A 79 3.06 28.42 13.97
CA ILE A 79 4.22 28.33 14.84
C ILE A 79 5.44 28.19 13.94
N THR A 80 6.43 29.08 14.10
CA THR A 80 7.69 29.00 13.34
C THR A 80 8.80 28.48 14.24
N LEU A 81 9.33 27.30 13.91
CA LEU A 81 10.40 26.70 14.67
C LEU A 81 11.77 27.20 14.21
N GLN A 82 12.67 27.45 15.14
CA GLN A 82 14.08 27.78 14.92
C GLN A 82 15.01 26.65 15.33
N ALA A 83 14.58 25.76 16.22
CA ALA A 83 15.31 24.62 16.72
C ALA A 83 14.40 23.40 16.91
N GLY A 84 14.97 22.19 16.96
CA GLY A 84 14.23 20.96 17.21
C GLY A 84 13.40 21.02 18.49
N LEU A 85 12.19 20.47 18.47
CA LEU A 85 11.32 20.39 19.64
C LEU A 85 11.81 19.29 20.60
N PRO A 86 11.49 19.39 21.91
CA PRO A 86 11.73 18.29 22.83
C PRO A 86 10.92 17.05 22.42
N PRO A 87 11.43 15.84 22.65
CA PRO A 87 10.71 14.61 22.33
C PRO A 87 9.46 14.46 23.19
N LEU A 88 8.43 13.85 22.64
CA LEU A 88 7.19 13.51 23.34
C LEU A 88 7.40 12.22 24.13
N VAL A 89 7.65 12.34 25.46
CA VAL A 89 8.10 11.23 26.31
C VAL A 89 7.16 10.89 27.46
N ASN A 90 5.97 11.50 27.55
CA ASN A 90 5.04 11.25 28.65
C ASN A 90 4.56 9.78 28.64
N ALA A 91 4.74 9.07 29.76
CA ALA A 91 4.35 7.67 29.88
C ALA A 91 2.82 7.42 29.81
N HIS A 92 2.01 8.45 30.04
CA HIS A 92 0.55 8.40 29.95
C HIS A 92 0.01 8.89 28.61
N GLY A 93 0.91 9.28 27.71
CA GLY A 93 0.60 9.81 26.37
C GLY A 93 0.43 11.33 26.33
N VAL A 94 0.65 11.86 25.14
CA VAL A 94 0.46 13.28 24.81
C VAL A 94 -0.57 13.40 23.69
N ARG A 95 -1.59 14.21 23.91
CA ARG A 95 -2.54 14.57 22.86
C ARG A 95 -2.23 15.99 22.39
N ILE A 96 -1.83 16.15 21.13
CA ILE A 96 -1.67 17.47 20.49
C ILE A 96 -2.89 17.69 19.61
N VAL A 97 -3.60 18.78 19.84
CA VAL A 97 -4.81 19.12 19.08
C VAL A 97 -4.82 20.58 18.66
N ALA A 98 -5.16 20.82 17.41
CA ALA A 98 -5.42 22.17 16.93
C ALA A 98 -6.81 22.64 17.41
N ALA A 99 -6.90 23.80 18.05
CA ALA A 99 -8.17 24.40 18.47
C ALA A 99 -9.03 24.78 17.26
N GLN A 100 -8.39 25.05 16.12
CA GLN A 100 -9.02 25.27 14.81
C GLN A 100 -8.27 24.45 13.75
N PRO A 101 -8.94 23.87 12.79
CA PRO A 101 -8.30 23.07 11.74
C PRO A 101 -7.21 23.87 11.01
N GLY A 102 -6.06 23.21 10.76
CA GLY A 102 -4.96 23.78 9.99
C GLY A 102 -4.02 24.70 10.79
N ALA A 103 -3.94 24.56 12.11
CA ALA A 103 -2.84 25.14 12.87
C ALA A 103 -1.51 24.62 12.33
N GLU A 104 -0.64 25.51 11.88
CA GLU A 104 0.58 25.18 11.14
C GLU A 104 1.82 25.23 12.02
N ILE A 105 2.68 24.22 11.89
CA ILE A 105 4.03 24.18 12.43
C ILE A 105 4.99 24.24 11.24
N ASP A 106 5.59 25.40 11.01
CA ASP A 106 6.56 25.64 9.94
C ASP A 106 7.98 25.35 10.42
N ALA A 107 8.58 24.33 9.80
CA ALA A 107 9.90 23.82 10.16
C ALA A 107 11.00 24.22 9.19
N ARG A 108 10.80 25.22 8.33
CA ARG A 108 11.77 25.62 7.28
C ARG A 108 13.16 26.01 7.79
N ALA A 109 13.26 26.48 9.01
CA ALA A 109 14.54 26.83 9.62
C ALA A 109 15.26 25.65 10.28
N LEU A 110 14.60 24.48 10.39
CA LEU A 110 15.25 23.28 10.90
C LEU A 110 16.11 22.63 9.81
N THR A 111 17.39 22.50 10.07
CA THR A 111 18.35 21.91 9.13
C THR A 111 18.58 20.41 9.35
N ALA A 112 18.15 19.87 10.49
CA ALA A 112 18.33 18.45 10.84
C ALA A 112 17.33 18.01 11.92
N GLY A 113 17.14 16.70 12.02
CA GLY A 113 16.26 16.07 13.01
C GLY A 113 14.78 16.07 12.60
N PRO A 114 13.94 15.35 13.35
CA PRO A 114 12.50 15.36 13.17
C PRO A 114 11.88 16.66 13.73
N VAL A 115 10.73 17.04 13.20
CA VAL A 115 9.92 18.13 13.79
C VAL A 115 9.32 17.64 15.11
N LEU A 116 8.73 16.44 15.10
CA LEU A 116 8.20 15.77 16.28
C LEU A 116 8.87 14.40 16.42
N ASP A 117 9.50 14.13 17.58
CA ASP A 117 10.04 12.83 17.96
C ASP A 117 9.10 12.19 18.98
N VAL A 118 8.34 11.17 18.57
CA VAL A 118 7.33 10.52 19.39
C VAL A 118 7.93 9.26 20.02
N VAL A 119 8.21 9.33 21.31
CA VAL A 119 8.82 8.27 22.12
C VAL A 119 7.85 7.69 23.15
N GLY A 120 6.92 8.52 23.65
CA GLY A 120 5.92 8.09 24.63
C GLY A 120 4.71 7.43 23.98
N ASP A 121 4.32 6.27 24.50
CA ASP A 121 3.14 5.53 24.06
C ASP A 121 1.84 6.34 24.25
N ASN A 122 0.75 5.90 23.60
CA ASN A 122 -0.57 6.52 23.70
C ASN A 122 -0.59 8.00 23.25
N THR A 123 0.24 8.36 22.29
CA THR A 123 0.31 9.72 21.76
C THR A 123 -0.63 9.89 20.57
N SER A 124 -1.33 11.03 20.52
CA SER A 124 -2.18 11.38 19.38
C SER A 124 -1.97 12.82 18.92
N ILE A 125 -2.10 13.03 17.59
CA ILE A 125 -1.99 14.34 16.94
C ILE A 125 -3.21 14.53 16.05
N GLU A 126 -3.91 15.65 16.20
CA GLU A 126 -5.17 15.92 15.50
C GLU A 126 -5.23 17.34 14.96
N GLY A 127 -5.55 17.47 13.67
CA GLY A 127 -5.87 18.76 13.03
C GLY A 127 -4.67 19.68 12.82
N VAL A 128 -3.43 19.19 12.89
CA VAL A 128 -2.19 19.97 12.80
C VAL A 128 -1.57 19.84 11.42
N ALA A 129 -1.04 20.93 10.86
CA ALA A 129 -0.26 20.94 9.64
C ALA A 129 1.24 21.08 9.95
N LEU A 130 2.06 20.08 9.53
CA LEU A 130 3.52 20.12 9.62
C LEU A 130 4.09 20.43 8.23
N ARG A 131 4.91 21.46 8.09
CA ARG A 131 5.35 21.92 6.78
C ARG A 131 6.83 22.28 6.71
N ASN A 132 7.37 22.18 5.48
CA ASN A 132 8.70 22.64 5.10
C ASN A 132 9.83 21.96 5.91
N CYS A 133 9.73 20.65 6.12
CA CYS A 133 10.72 19.90 6.89
C CYS A 133 11.86 19.42 5.97
N SER A 134 13.08 19.87 6.20
CA SER A 134 14.25 19.34 5.47
C SER A 134 14.52 17.85 5.78
N GLY A 135 13.96 17.32 6.85
CA GLY A 135 14.04 15.94 7.30
C GLY A 135 12.66 15.31 7.51
N THR A 136 12.53 14.55 8.58
CA THR A 136 11.30 13.84 8.95
C THR A 136 10.35 14.76 9.72
N ALA A 137 9.06 14.79 9.33
CA ALA A 137 8.08 15.55 10.10
C ALA A 137 7.77 14.85 11.43
N ILE A 138 7.41 13.57 11.41
CA ILE A 138 7.13 12.79 12.62
C ILE A 138 7.99 11.53 12.63
N LEU A 139 8.92 11.44 13.58
CA LEU A 139 9.68 10.23 13.86
C LEU A 139 8.97 9.45 14.96
N LEU A 140 8.44 8.27 14.63
CA LEU A 140 7.61 7.48 15.54
C LEU A 140 8.34 6.24 16.05
N ARG A 141 8.52 6.17 17.38
CA ARG A 141 9.16 5.07 18.09
C ARG A 141 8.25 4.44 19.16
N ALA A 142 7.01 4.89 19.25
CA ALA A 142 6.08 4.57 20.32
C ALA A 142 4.96 3.63 19.85
N ALA A 143 4.32 2.95 20.77
CA ALA A 143 3.12 2.17 20.55
C ALA A 143 1.84 3.03 20.75
N HIS A 144 0.72 2.57 20.17
CA HIS A 144 -0.60 3.21 20.29
C HIS A 144 -0.59 4.68 19.83
N PHE A 145 0.00 4.93 18.66
CA PHE A 145 0.04 6.26 18.06
C PHE A 145 -1.12 6.48 17.10
N HIS A 146 -1.71 7.67 17.18
CA HIS A 146 -2.79 8.08 16.30
C HIS A 146 -2.53 9.46 15.67
N LEU A 147 -2.47 9.53 14.34
CA LEU A 147 -2.43 10.78 13.59
C LEU A 147 -3.74 10.89 12.80
N GLN A 148 -4.49 11.96 13.06
CA GLN A 148 -5.81 12.13 12.47
C GLN A 148 -6.01 13.55 11.93
N SER A 149 -6.71 13.66 10.79
CA SER A 149 -7.19 14.92 10.22
C SER A 149 -6.09 16.00 10.13
N SER A 150 -4.85 15.58 9.92
CA SER A 150 -3.65 16.41 9.92
C SER A 150 -3.06 16.50 8.50
N ALA A 151 -2.18 17.47 8.29
CA ALA A 151 -1.46 17.60 7.02
C ALA A 151 0.06 17.51 7.26
N VAL A 152 0.77 16.87 6.35
CA VAL A 152 2.22 16.88 6.26
C VAL A 152 2.59 17.26 4.84
N GLU A 153 3.39 18.31 4.69
CA GLU A 153 3.65 18.87 3.36
C GLU A 153 5.09 19.36 3.22
N SER A 154 5.70 19.05 2.09
CA SER A 154 7.05 19.50 1.73
C SER A 154 8.12 19.06 2.73
N CYS A 155 8.09 17.79 3.12
CA CYS A 155 9.07 17.15 4.00
C CYS A 155 9.88 16.08 3.25
N ASP A 156 11.05 15.70 3.78
CA ASP A 156 11.76 14.54 3.23
C ASP A 156 10.96 13.25 3.52
N VAL A 157 10.59 13.03 4.77
CA VAL A 157 9.68 11.95 5.16
C VAL A 157 8.55 12.51 6.02
N GLY A 158 7.31 12.24 5.63
CA GLY A 158 6.16 12.71 6.41
C GLY A 158 6.09 12.02 7.77
N VAL A 159 5.83 10.72 7.81
CA VAL A 159 5.87 9.90 9.03
C VAL A 159 6.86 8.77 8.85
N ASP A 160 7.85 8.67 9.72
CA ASP A 160 8.83 7.60 9.76
C ASP A 160 8.54 6.66 10.94
N VAL A 161 8.00 5.50 10.64
CA VAL A 161 7.58 4.50 11.64
C VAL A 161 8.72 3.53 11.88
N MET A 162 9.32 3.59 13.07
CA MET A 162 10.50 2.82 13.44
C MET A 162 10.16 1.41 13.93
N ASP A 163 11.17 0.58 14.08
CA ASP A 163 11.09 -0.87 14.36
C ASP A 163 10.28 -1.26 15.59
N ASN A 164 10.25 -0.43 16.61
CA ASN A 164 9.58 -0.70 17.87
C ASN A 164 8.16 -0.11 17.97
N ALA A 165 7.72 0.63 16.96
CA ALA A 165 6.36 1.14 16.94
C ALA A 165 5.35 0.04 16.63
N SER A 166 4.20 0.07 17.30
CA SER A 166 3.08 -0.85 17.08
C SER A 166 1.74 -0.16 17.33
N ASP A 167 0.66 -0.77 16.86
CA ASP A 167 -0.70 -0.25 17.05
C ASP A 167 -0.81 1.22 16.57
N VAL A 168 -0.31 1.44 15.34
CA VAL A 168 -0.24 2.77 14.70
C VAL A 168 -1.45 2.96 13.79
N LEU A 169 -2.17 4.06 13.97
CA LEU A 169 -3.27 4.46 13.11
C LEU A 169 -2.98 5.84 12.50
N LEU A 170 -2.87 5.86 11.16
CA LEU A 170 -2.78 7.10 10.40
C LEU A 170 -4.05 7.23 9.57
N GLU A 171 -4.97 8.14 9.97
CA GLU A 171 -6.26 8.22 9.29
C GLU A 171 -6.68 9.64 8.90
N HIS A 172 -7.30 9.75 7.73
CA HIS A 172 -7.86 11.01 7.19
C HIS A 172 -6.84 12.15 7.15
N ASN A 173 -5.56 11.83 6.89
CA ASN A 173 -4.49 12.82 6.78
C ASN A 173 -4.22 13.17 5.31
N ARG A 174 -3.57 14.30 5.12
CA ARG A 174 -3.05 14.74 3.83
C ARG A 174 -1.52 14.75 3.86
N PHE A 175 -0.90 13.95 3.03
CA PHE A 175 0.53 13.96 2.73
C PHE A 175 0.72 14.58 1.34
N ALA A 176 1.62 15.56 1.20
CA ALA A 176 1.75 16.21 -0.10
C ALA A 176 3.14 16.79 -0.35
N SER A 177 3.65 16.53 -1.55
CA SER A 177 4.96 17.06 -2.00
C SER A 177 6.11 16.64 -1.07
N ASP A 178 5.93 15.54 -0.37
CA ASP A 178 6.99 14.92 0.42
C ASP A 178 7.90 14.09 -0.51
N ARG A 179 9.11 13.70 -0.06
CA ARG A 179 9.82 12.67 -0.80
C ARG A 179 9.14 11.31 -0.58
N ILE A 180 8.78 10.99 0.66
CA ILE A 180 7.99 9.83 1.04
C ILE A 180 6.92 10.28 2.05
N GLY A 181 5.64 10.00 1.76
CA GLY A 181 4.56 10.35 2.68
C GLY A 181 4.66 9.58 4.01
N VAL A 182 4.64 8.25 3.98
CA VAL A 182 4.80 7.38 5.15
C VAL A 182 5.86 6.33 4.88
N ARG A 183 6.84 6.20 5.76
CA ARG A 183 7.90 5.18 5.69
C ARG A 183 7.80 4.22 6.88
N PHE A 184 7.92 2.93 6.60
CA PHE A 184 8.03 1.88 7.59
C PHE A 184 9.41 1.24 7.52
N GLY A 185 10.22 1.38 8.58
CA GLY A 185 11.58 0.83 8.66
C GLY A 185 11.62 -0.65 9.03
N ALA A 186 10.53 -1.19 9.57
CA ALA A 186 10.43 -2.57 10.05
C ALA A 186 9.00 -3.11 10.06
N PRO A 187 8.81 -4.40 10.40
CA PRO A 187 7.48 -4.98 10.54
C PRO A 187 6.79 -4.42 11.80
N ASN A 188 5.93 -3.48 11.58
CA ASN A 188 5.11 -2.91 12.63
C ASN A 188 3.84 -3.77 12.79
N ARG A 189 3.47 -4.08 14.04
CA ARG A 189 2.24 -4.83 14.34
C ARG A 189 1.05 -3.88 14.39
N ASN A 190 -0.10 -4.38 13.92
CA ASN A 190 -1.39 -3.67 14.01
C ASN A 190 -1.32 -2.23 13.50
N THR A 191 -0.69 -2.05 12.33
CA THR A 191 -0.52 -0.72 11.76
C THR A 191 -1.48 -0.54 10.59
N ALA A 192 -2.16 0.60 10.56
CA ALA A 192 -3.12 0.93 9.53
C ALA A 192 -2.93 2.37 8.99
N VAL A 193 -2.95 2.49 7.67
CA VAL A 193 -2.94 3.75 6.92
C VAL A 193 -4.27 3.80 6.17
N VAL A 194 -5.21 4.64 6.63
CA VAL A 194 -6.64 4.55 6.24
C VAL A 194 -7.21 5.92 5.85
N GLY A 195 -7.86 5.99 4.69
CA GLY A 195 -8.59 7.20 4.29
C GLY A 195 -7.72 8.44 4.09
N ASN A 196 -6.41 8.26 3.86
CA ASN A 196 -5.49 9.38 3.66
C ASN A 196 -5.40 9.79 2.18
N SER A 197 -4.95 11.03 1.95
CA SER A 197 -4.57 11.52 0.62
C SER A 197 -3.06 11.65 0.52
N PHE A 198 -2.45 11.05 -0.50
CA PHE A 198 -1.03 11.14 -0.85
C PHE A 198 -0.90 11.83 -2.21
N LEU A 199 -0.35 13.03 -2.25
CA LEU A 199 -0.41 13.90 -3.41
C LEU A 199 0.99 14.39 -3.81
N GLN A 200 1.45 14.01 -5.01
CA GLN A 200 2.71 14.50 -5.59
C GLN A 200 3.97 14.16 -4.76
N ASP A 201 3.92 13.07 -3.98
CA ASP A 201 5.10 12.60 -3.27
C ASP A 201 6.13 12.09 -4.29
N LYS A 202 7.41 12.46 -4.06
CA LYS A 202 8.44 12.28 -5.08
C LYS A 202 8.75 10.82 -5.35
N ASP A 203 8.97 10.03 -4.30
CA ASP A 203 9.33 8.63 -4.42
C ASP A 203 8.10 7.74 -4.22
N ALA A 204 7.40 7.87 -3.10
CA ALA A 204 6.18 7.09 -2.83
C ALA A 204 5.26 7.73 -1.78
N GLY A 205 3.96 7.48 -1.90
CA GLY A 205 3.02 7.79 -0.83
C GLY A 205 3.28 6.91 0.40
N VAL A 206 3.37 5.60 0.23
CA VAL A 206 3.71 4.63 1.29
C VAL A 206 4.92 3.80 0.87
N TRP A 207 5.93 3.75 1.73
CA TRP A 207 7.16 3.00 1.54
C TRP A 207 7.38 2.04 2.71
N ALA A 208 7.27 0.73 2.47
CA ALA A 208 7.43 -0.31 3.47
C ALA A 208 8.45 -1.36 2.99
N VAL A 209 9.72 -0.97 2.89
CA VAL A 209 10.78 -1.84 2.37
C VAL A 209 11.77 -2.18 3.48
N ARG A 210 12.06 -3.46 3.62
CA ARG A 210 13.00 -4.01 4.57
C ARG A 210 14.18 -4.71 3.89
N GLY A 211 15.36 -4.63 4.51
CA GLY A 211 16.58 -5.24 3.97
C GLY A 211 16.64 -6.76 4.03
N SER A 212 15.89 -7.42 4.94
CA SER A 212 15.84 -8.89 5.06
C SER A 212 14.46 -9.38 5.45
N ALA A 213 14.07 -10.56 4.94
CA ALA A 213 12.83 -11.23 5.33
C ALA A 213 12.96 -11.81 6.75
N ASP A 214 12.17 -11.30 7.71
CA ASP A 214 11.97 -11.90 9.03
C ASP A 214 10.49 -12.28 9.17
N SER A 215 10.22 -13.54 9.41
CA SER A 215 8.88 -14.13 9.48
C SER A 215 8.00 -13.61 10.64
N ARG A 216 8.54 -12.77 11.52
CA ARG A 216 7.81 -12.19 12.66
C ARG A 216 7.13 -10.86 12.36
N ALA A 217 7.08 -10.48 11.10
CA ALA A 217 6.45 -9.26 10.66
C ALA A 217 4.93 -9.25 10.93
N GLY A 218 4.44 -8.21 11.58
CA GLY A 218 3.02 -7.89 11.61
C GLY A 218 2.52 -7.49 10.21
N THR A 219 1.21 -7.48 10.01
CA THR A 219 0.62 -6.99 8.75
C THR A 219 0.37 -5.50 8.84
N ILE A 220 0.88 -4.76 7.87
CA ILE A 220 0.53 -3.35 7.66
C ILE A 220 -0.67 -3.31 6.71
N THR A 221 -1.71 -2.56 7.07
CA THR A 221 -2.89 -2.37 6.23
C THR A 221 -2.89 -0.98 5.61
N VAL A 222 -2.97 -0.90 4.28
CA VAL A 222 -3.11 0.35 3.50
C VAL A 222 -4.45 0.28 2.77
N ARG A 223 -5.46 0.99 3.27
CA ARG A 223 -6.81 0.89 2.71
C ARG A 223 -7.55 2.21 2.62
N ASP A 224 -8.48 2.27 1.68
CA ASP A 224 -9.38 3.41 1.50
C ASP A 224 -8.63 4.76 1.27
N ASN A 225 -7.36 4.71 0.79
CA ASN A 225 -6.56 5.90 0.53
C ASN A 225 -6.69 6.38 -0.92
N HIS A 226 -6.44 7.67 -1.11
CA HIS A 226 -6.32 8.28 -2.42
C HIS A 226 -4.87 8.66 -2.69
N PHE A 227 -4.28 8.13 -3.76
CA PHE A 227 -2.94 8.44 -4.24
C PHE A 227 -3.01 9.14 -5.59
N SER A 228 -2.34 10.27 -5.73
CA SER A 228 -2.36 11.01 -7.00
C SER A 228 -1.02 11.65 -7.32
N ALA A 229 -0.52 11.39 -8.53
CA ALA A 229 0.70 11.96 -9.11
C ALA A 229 1.98 11.69 -8.26
N ASN A 230 2.01 10.61 -7.49
CA ASN A 230 3.19 10.20 -6.73
C ASN A 230 4.23 9.52 -7.65
N GLY A 231 5.47 9.32 -7.18
CA GLY A 231 6.40 8.39 -7.79
C GLY A 231 5.74 7.03 -7.91
N SER A 232 5.54 6.36 -6.80
CA SER A 232 4.65 5.22 -6.64
C SER A 232 3.57 5.50 -5.61
N GLY A 233 2.42 4.83 -5.71
CA GLY A 233 1.43 4.85 -4.63
C GLY A 233 1.96 4.10 -3.42
N VAL A 234 2.29 2.82 -3.60
CA VAL A 234 2.79 1.93 -2.55
C VAL A 234 4.02 1.15 -3.04
N VAL A 235 5.11 1.22 -2.29
CA VAL A 235 6.31 0.38 -2.47
C VAL A 235 6.47 -0.50 -1.24
N THR A 236 6.59 -1.81 -1.43
CA THR A 236 6.80 -2.76 -0.34
C THR A 236 7.86 -3.79 -0.68
N GLY A 237 8.65 -4.16 0.30
CA GLY A 237 9.69 -5.19 0.13
C GLY A 237 9.93 -5.96 1.43
N ASN A 238 9.84 -7.31 1.36
CA ASN A 238 10.04 -8.21 2.51
C ASN A 238 9.13 -7.91 3.72
N VAL A 239 7.97 -7.32 3.52
CA VAL A 239 6.98 -6.97 4.55
C VAL A 239 5.63 -7.55 4.15
N SER A 240 4.89 -8.10 5.11
CA SER A 240 3.50 -8.51 4.89
C SER A 240 2.60 -7.29 4.83
N LEU A 241 1.98 -7.06 3.67
CA LEU A 241 1.15 -5.89 3.41
C LEU A 241 -0.22 -6.31 2.88
N LEU A 242 -1.27 -5.65 3.37
CA LEU A 242 -2.60 -5.69 2.78
C LEU A 242 -2.88 -4.32 2.15
N VAL A 243 -3.02 -4.28 0.82
CA VAL A 243 -3.35 -3.07 0.05
C VAL A 243 -4.73 -3.26 -0.56
N GLU A 244 -5.74 -2.58 -0.04
CA GLU A 244 -7.12 -2.80 -0.48
C GLU A 244 -7.95 -1.52 -0.56
N HIS A 245 -8.90 -1.50 -1.50
CA HIS A 245 -9.86 -0.40 -1.69
C HIS A 245 -9.22 0.98 -1.85
N ASN A 246 -7.99 1.04 -2.38
CA ASN A 246 -7.34 2.33 -2.67
C ASN A 246 -7.68 2.81 -4.08
N ASP A 247 -7.72 4.13 -4.24
CA ASP A 247 -7.77 4.81 -5.53
C ASP A 247 -6.36 5.36 -5.83
N ILE A 248 -5.69 4.82 -6.86
CA ILE A 248 -4.32 5.18 -7.20
C ILE A 248 -4.28 5.71 -8.63
N ALA A 249 -3.92 6.97 -8.80
CA ALA A 249 -3.93 7.63 -10.09
C ALA A 249 -2.60 8.30 -10.45
N SER A 250 -2.25 8.26 -11.74
CA SER A 250 -1.17 9.06 -12.32
C SER A 250 0.21 8.84 -11.67
N SER A 251 0.53 7.61 -11.25
CA SER A 251 1.86 7.27 -10.74
C SER A 251 2.91 7.39 -11.85
N ARG A 252 4.09 7.94 -11.51
CA ARG A 252 5.21 8.09 -12.45
C ARG A 252 6.00 6.80 -12.67
N ASP A 253 6.07 5.97 -11.63
CA ASP A 253 6.63 4.62 -11.67
C ASP A 253 5.50 3.58 -11.56
N ALA A 254 5.76 2.41 -11.01
CA ALA A 254 4.69 1.45 -10.74
C ALA A 254 3.72 1.99 -9.68
N ALA A 255 2.41 1.87 -9.94
CA ALA A 255 1.41 2.32 -8.96
C ALA A 255 1.54 1.55 -7.63
N ILE A 256 1.76 0.23 -7.71
CA ILE A 256 2.10 -0.63 -6.56
C ILE A 256 3.31 -1.49 -6.96
N HIS A 257 4.38 -1.44 -6.17
CA HIS A 257 5.59 -2.21 -6.40
C HIS A 257 5.92 -3.12 -5.22
N LEU A 258 5.87 -4.43 -5.43
CA LEU A 258 6.27 -5.47 -4.47
C LEU A 258 7.67 -5.98 -4.81
N ILE A 259 8.57 -6.00 -3.82
CA ILE A 259 9.94 -6.49 -3.95
C ILE A 259 10.19 -7.54 -2.88
N GLY A 260 10.09 -8.82 -3.22
CA GLY A 260 10.17 -9.90 -2.23
C GLY A 260 9.00 -9.91 -1.25
N GLY A 261 8.99 -10.89 -0.32
CA GLY A 261 7.91 -11.05 0.65
C GLY A 261 6.57 -11.45 0.04
N GLY A 262 5.53 -11.51 0.87
CA GLY A 262 4.16 -11.77 0.46
C GLY A 262 3.27 -10.57 0.73
N ALA A 263 2.40 -10.23 -0.21
CA ALA A 263 1.42 -9.18 -0.03
C ALA A 263 0.07 -9.56 -0.65
N VAL A 264 -1.00 -9.00 -0.12
CA VAL A 264 -2.34 -9.11 -0.70
C VAL A 264 -2.74 -7.74 -1.25
N ILE A 265 -2.87 -7.66 -2.58
CA ILE A 265 -3.32 -6.45 -3.27
C ILE A 265 -4.69 -6.75 -3.84
N ARG A 266 -5.73 -6.14 -3.29
CA ARG A 266 -7.09 -6.47 -3.72
C ARG A 266 -8.03 -5.28 -3.80
N SER A 267 -8.96 -5.37 -4.75
CA SER A 267 -10.08 -4.41 -4.87
C SER A 267 -9.63 -2.94 -4.95
N ASN A 268 -8.45 -2.69 -5.54
CA ASN A 268 -7.98 -1.32 -5.78
C ASN A 268 -8.42 -0.84 -7.16
N GLN A 269 -8.68 0.45 -7.30
CA GLN A 269 -8.83 1.15 -8.57
C GLN A 269 -7.51 1.83 -8.91
N ILE A 270 -6.90 1.43 -10.03
CA ILE A 270 -5.55 1.89 -10.39
C ILE A 270 -5.59 2.38 -11.84
N ARG A 271 -5.32 3.68 -12.05
CA ARG A 271 -5.52 4.27 -13.37
C ARG A 271 -4.48 5.32 -13.72
N GLY A 272 -4.20 5.38 -15.01
CA GLY A 272 -3.33 6.38 -15.60
C GLY A 272 -1.94 6.39 -14.96
N GLY A 273 -0.96 5.82 -15.62
CA GLY A 273 0.42 5.82 -15.16
C GLY A 273 1.38 5.88 -16.34
N THR A 274 2.56 6.43 -16.11
CA THR A 274 3.56 6.53 -17.18
C THR A 274 4.22 5.20 -17.48
N THR A 275 4.21 4.24 -16.53
CA THR A 275 4.85 2.94 -16.69
C THR A 275 3.91 1.78 -16.43
N MET A 276 3.85 1.24 -15.23
CA MET A 276 3.16 0.00 -14.88
C MET A 276 2.12 0.18 -13.77
N GLY A 277 1.13 -0.70 -13.75
CA GLY A 277 0.13 -0.74 -12.68
C GLY A 277 0.66 -1.42 -11.43
N ILE A 278 0.64 -2.75 -11.39
CA ILE A 278 1.14 -3.57 -10.29
C ILE A 278 2.38 -4.35 -10.75
N VAL A 279 3.46 -4.24 -10.01
CA VAL A 279 4.70 -4.98 -10.23
C VAL A 279 4.98 -5.86 -9.02
N ALA A 280 5.17 -7.16 -9.23
CA ALA A 280 5.56 -8.12 -8.20
C ALA A 280 6.86 -8.82 -8.63
N GLU A 281 7.97 -8.48 -7.97
CA GLU A 281 9.29 -9.05 -8.24
C GLU A 281 9.79 -9.86 -7.05
N TYR A 282 10.07 -11.14 -7.28
CA TYR A 282 10.55 -12.08 -6.26
C TYR A 282 9.63 -12.16 -5.04
N ALA A 283 8.34 -11.82 -5.22
CA ALA A 283 7.32 -11.75 -4.19
C ALA A 283 6.58 -13.10 -4.10
N GLY A 284 7.17 -14.03 -3.37
CA GLY A 284 6.56 -15.36 -3.16
C GLY A 284 5.20 -15.24 -2.47
N GLU A 285 4.22 -16.03 -2.93
CA GLU A 285 2.84 -16.07 -2.39
C GLU A 285 2.07 -14.74 -2.49
N ALA A 286 2.50 -13.82 -3.36
CA ALA A 286 1.76 -12.59 -3.62
C ALA A 286 0.36 -12.90 -4.18
N VAL A 287 -0.65 -12.19 -3.68
CA VAL A 287 -2.03 -12.30 -4.17
C VAL A 287 -2.47 -10.97 -4.78
N ILE A 288 -2.75 -10.97 -6.08
CA ILE A 288 -3.27 -9.82 -6.82
C ILE A 288 -4.70 -10.14 -7.26
N ASP A 289 -5.68 -9.63 -6.52
CA ASP A 289 -7.07 -10.10 -6.56
C ASP A 289 -8.08 -8.96 -6.81
N ARG A 290 -8.92 -9.11 -7.83
CA ARG A 290 -10.06 -8.21 -8.11
C ARG A 290 -9.71 -6.72 -8.15
N ASN A 291 -8.52 -6.37 -8.69
CA ASN A 291 -8.19 -4.98 -8.95
C ASN A 291 -8.72 -4.54 -10.32
N GLU A 292 -9.03 -3.26 -10.44
CA GLU A 292 -9.38 -2.61 -11.70
C GLU A 292 -8.21 -1.72 -12.14
N LEU A 293 -7.64 -2.02 -13.32
CA LEU A 293 -6.44 -1.35 -13.84
C LEU A 293 -6.72 -0.79 -15.22
N GLU A 294 -6.42 0.50 -15.43
CA GLU A 294 -6.64 1.13 -16.73
C GLU A 294 -5.57 2.16 -17.10
N GLN A 295 -5.32 2.27 -18.41
CA GLN A 295 -4.54 3.36 -19.03
C GLN A 295 -3.06 3.41 -18.60
N PHE A 296 -2.38 2.26 -18.51
CA PHE A 296 -0.93 2.20 -18.33
C PHE A 296 -0.21 2.18 -19.66
N ALA A 297 0.97 2.83 -19.72
CA ALA A 297 1.76 2.89 -20.95
C ALA A 297 2.37 1.52 -21.31
N THR A 298 2.74 0.73 -20.30
CA THR A 298 3.29 -0.61 -20.48
C THR A 298 2.36 -1.67 -19.87
N TYR A 299 2.85 -2.52 -18.98
CA TYR A 299 2.06 -3.59 -18.39
C TYR A 299 1.13 -3.11 -17.27
N ALA A 300 -0.12 -3.57 -17.29
CA ALA A 300 -1.01 -3.35 -16.15
C ALA A 300 -0.55 -4.18 -14.94
N ILE A 301 -0.16 -5.44 -15.14
CA ILE A 301 0.39 -6.31 -14.09
C ILE A 301 1.65 -6.98 -14.62
N MET A 302 2.75 -6.91 -13.85
CA MET A 302 3.96 -7.70 -14.09
C MET A 302 4.28 -8.56 -12.88
N VAL A 303 4.49 -9.85 -13.11
CA VAL A 303 4.90 -10.82 -12.08
C VAL A 303 6.19 -11.47 -12.52
N ARG A 304 7.28 -11.24 -11.79
CA ARG A 304 8.60 -11.75 -12.13
C ARG A 304 9.20 -12.54 -10.98
N GLY A 305 9.66 -13.77 -11.25
CA GLY A 305 10.37 -14.57 -10.28
C GLY A 305 9.62 -14.81 -8.96
N SER A 306 8.28 -14.80 -9.00
CA SER A 306 7.42 -14.78 -7.80
C SER A 306 6.72 -16.13 -7.62
N PRO A 307 7.34 -17.09 -6.90
CA PRO A 307 6.81 -18.44 -6.75
C PRO A 307 5.46 -18.43 -6.02
N ASN A 308 4.53 -19.30 -6.46
CA ASN A 308 3.17 -19.45 -5.93
C ASN A 308 2.33 -18.15 -5.98
N ALA A 309 2.69 -17.15 -6.76
CA ALA A 309 1.88 -15.94 -6.88
C ALA A 309 0.52 -16.28 -7.51
N LEU A 310 -0.53 -15.62 -7.02
CA LEU A 310 -1.90 -15.78 -7.48
C LEU A 310 -2.43 -14.45 -8.03
N VAL A 311 -2.72 -14.43 -9.34
CA VAL A 311 -3.32 -13.28 -10.03
C VAL A 311 -4.73 -13.67 -10.45
N ARG A 312 -5.76 -13.13 -9.79
CA ARG A 312 -7.12 -13.58 -10.06
C ARG A 312 -8.16 -12.46 -10.12
N GLY A 313 -9.15 -12.65 -10.98
CA GLY A 313 -10.34 -11.81 -11.02
C GLY A 313 -10.08 -10.33 -11.34
N ASN A 314 -8.87 -9.97 -11.81
CA ASN A 314 -8.55 -8.58 -12.13
C ASN A 314 -9.20 -8.17 -13.46
N ARG A 315 -9.61 -6.90 -13.55
CA ARG A 315 -10.11 -6.27 -14.77
C ARG A 315 -9.09 -5.26 -15.26
N ILE A 316 -8.59 -5.49 -16.48
CA ILE A 316 -7.57 -4.65 -17.11
C ILE A 316 -8.17 -4.06 -18.39
N HIS A 317 -8.01 -2.75 -18.59
CA HIS A 317 -8.62 -2.06 -19.72
C HIS A 317 -7.69 -1.00 -20.31
N SER A 318 -7.58 -0.97 -21.63
CA SER A 318 -6.87 0.08 -22.39
C SER A 318 -5.42 0.34 -21.97
N CYS A 319 -4.70 -0.69 -21.53
CA CYS A 319 -3.28 -0.61 -21.21
C CYS A 319 -2.41 -0.88 -22.44
N GLY A 320 -1.11 -0.60 -22.36
CA GLY A 320 -0.13 -0.99 -23.38
C GLY A 320 -0.18 -2.51 -23.55
N TYR A 321 0.16 -3.23 -22.50
CA TYR A 321 0.03 -4.68 -22.38
C TYR A 321 -0.86 -5.03 -21.19
N GLY A 322 -1.48 -6.21 -21.24
CA GLY A 322 -2.28 -6.68 -20.12
C GLY A 322 -1.40 -7.15 -18.97
N MET A 323 -0.76 -8.30 -19.10
CA MET A 323 0.09 -8.93 -18.08
C MET A 323 1.42 -9.40 -18.63
N ALA A 324 2.48 -9.36 -17.82
CA ALA A 324 3.75 -10.05 -18.05
C ALA A 324 4.03 -11.06 -16.93
N LEU A 325 4.37 -12.30 -17.31
CA LEU A 325 4.75 -13.39 -16.42
C LEU A 325 6.18 -13.79 -16.80
N VAL A 326 7.14 -13.49 -15.92
CA VAL A 326 8.56 -13.51 -16.28
C VAL A 326 9.38 -14.36 -15.30
N LEU A 327 10.15 -15.33 -15.82
CA LEU A 327 11.13 -16.10 -15.05
C LEU A 327 10.56 -16.78 -13.78
N GLY A 328 9.43 -17.51 -13.90
CA GLY A 328 8.83 -18.26 -12.82
C GLY A 328 9.59 -19.55 -12.48
N ASP A 329 9.32 -20.11 -11.28
CA ASP A 329 9.77 -21.46 -10.91
C ASP A 329 8.71 -22.50 -11.34
N PRO A 330 8.98 -23.39 -12.28
CA PRO A 330 7.99 -24.37 -12.75
C PRO A 330 7.52 -25.35 -11.66
N ARG A 331 8.27 -25.48 -10.56
CA ARG A 331 7.86 -26.30 -9.39
C ARG A 331 6.91 -25.54 -8.45
N LYS A 332 6.82 -24.22 -8.60
CA LYS A 332 5.98 -23.32 -7.82
C LYS A 332 5.34 -22.30 -8.76
N PRO A 333 4.49 -22.77 -9.70
CA PRO A 333 4.01 -21.94 -10.78
C PRO A 333 3.17 -20.75 -10.30
N ILE A 334 3.26 -19.67 -11.04
CA ILE A 334 2.31 -18.55 -10.95
C ILE A 334 0.94 -19.05 -11.43
N THR A 335 -0.12 -18.77 -10.68
CA THR A 335 -1.50 -19.11 -11.09
C THR A 335 -2.24 -17.84 -11.49
N VAL A 336 -2.73 -17.80 -12.73
CA VAL A 336 -3.48 -16.67 -13.29
C VAL A 336 -4.86 -17.16 -13.66
N VAL A 337 -5.90 -16.70 -12.95
CA VAL A 337 -7.24 -17.28 -13.08
C VAL A 337 -8.36 -16.24 -13.10
N GLY A 338 -9.26 -16.37 -14.08
CA GLY A 338 -10.49 -15.58 -14.13
C GLY A 338 -10.28 -14.08 -14.35
N ASN A 339 -9.14 -13.67 -14.90
CA ASN A 339 -8.89 -12.25 -15.22
C ASN A 339 -9.52 -11.88 -16.56
N THR A 340 -9.90 -10.60 -16.69
CA THR A 340 -10.44 -10.05 -17.94
C THR A 340 -9.55 -8.89 -18.41
N ILE A 341 -8.98 -9.04 -19.61
CA ILE A 341 -8.14 -8.04 -20.27
C ILE A 341 -8.87 -7.54 -21.51
N ILE A 342 -9.10 -6.24 -21.61
CA ILE A 342 -9.91 -5.63 -22.65
C ILE A 342 -9.09 -4.56 -23.37
N GLU A 343 -9.00 -4.67 -24.69
CA GLU A 343 -8.36 -3.68 -25.57
C GLU A 343 -6.92 -3.31 -25.14
N PRO A 344 -6.04 -4.29 -24.88
CA PRO A 344 -4.63 -3.96 -24.75
C PRO A 344 -4.12 -3.45 -26.09
N LYS A 345 -3.27 -2.41 -26.06
CA LYS A 345 -2.72 -1.79 -27.28
C LYS A 345 -1.70 -2.69 -27.99
N PHE A 346 -1.17 -3.66 -27.27
CA PHE A 346 -0.26 -4.69 -27.77
C PHE A 346 -0.80 -6.05 -27.35
N ASP A 347 -0.04 -6.84 -26.59
CA ASP A 347 -0.41 -8.19 -26.19
C ASP A 347 -1.26 -8.23 -24.91
N GLY A 348 -2.09 -9.25 -24.84
CA GLY A 348 -2.92 -9.50 -23.66
C GLY A 348 -2.11 -10.04 -22.49
N ILE A 349 -1.48 -11.19 -22.69
CA ILE A 349 -0.63 -11.88 -21.70
C ILE A 349 0.69 -12.27 -22.36
N ASP A 350 1.79 -11.81 -21.81
CA ASP A 350 3.14 -12.22 -22.18
C ASP A 350 3.69 -13.23 -21.19
N VAL A 351 4.15 -14.37 -21.66
CA VAL A 351 4.84 -15.40 -20.88
C VAL A 351 6.28 -15.50 -21.37
N MET A 352 7.22 -15.10 -20.54
CA MET A 352 8.64 -14.98 -20.89
C MET A 352 9.49 -15.86 -19.96
N GLY A 353 9.93 -17.05 -20.43
CA GLY A 353 10.73 -17.99 -19.65
C GLY A 353 10.02 -18.41 -18.36
N ASP A 354 8.71 -18.62 -18.41
CA ASP A 354 7.88 -19.01 -17.26
C ASP A 354 6.94 -20.16 -17.65
N SER A 355 6.45 -20.90 -16.65
CA SER A 355 5.51 -22.00 -16.82
C SER A 355 4.28 -21.82 -15.95
N PRO A 356 3.52 -20.72 -16.14
CA PRO A 356 2.36 -20.41 -15.34
C PRO A 356 1.17 -21.32 -15.65
N ILE A 357 0.22 -21.36 -14.71
CA ILE A 357 -1.10 -21.97 -14.90
C ILE A 357 -2.09 -20.86 -15.25
N LEU A 358 -2.57 -20.85 -16.50
CA LEU A 358 -3.54 -19.89 -17.01
C LEU A 358 -4.91 -20.55 -17.10
N ARG A 359 -5.89 -20.15 -16.26
CA ARG A 359 -7.23 -20.73 -16.23
C ARG A 359 -8.34 -19.69 -16.36
N HIS A 360 -9.31 -19.95 -17.20
CA HIS A 360 -10.54 -19.15 -17.32
C HIS A 360 -10.31 -17.65 -17.50
N ASN A 361 -9.17 -17.24 -18.09
CA ASN A 361 -8.90 -15.84 -18.38
C ASN A 361 -9.57 -15.45 -19.71
N GLN A 362 -9.91 -14.17 -19.81
CA GLN A 362 -10.47 -13.59 -21.01
C GLN A 362 -9.56 -12.48 -21.54
N VAL A 363 -9.16 -12.56 -22.78
CA VAL A 363 -8.49 -11.46 -23.49
C VAL A 363 -9.37 -11.08 -24.66
N LEU A 364 -9.88 -9.85 -24.63
CA LEU A 364 -10.87 -9.36 -25.58
C LEU A 364 -10.28 -8.20 -26.38
N ARG A 365 -10.36 -8.32 -27.71
CA ARG A 365 -9.93 -7.30 -28.67
C ARG A 365 -8.49 -6.78 -28.47
N PRO A 366 -7.48 -7.66 -28.33
CA PRO A 366 -6.09 -7.21 -28.34
C PRO A 366 -5.73 -6.66 -29.72
N HIS A 367 -4.89 -5.62 -29.77
CA HIS A 367 -4.42 -5.12 -31.05
C HIS A 367 -3.34 -6.01 -31.67
N ASN A 368 -2.61 -6.79 -30.89
CA ASN A 368 -1.64 -7.77 -31.34
C ASN A 368 -2.04 -9.19 -30.90
N LEU A 369 -1.36 -9.80 -29.94
CA LEU A 369 -1.60 -11.18 -29.51
C LEU A 369 -2.45 -11.25 -28.24
N ALA A 370 -3.36 -12.22 -28.16
CA ALA A 370 -4.05 -12.51 -26.90
C ALA A 370 -3.10 -13.15 -25.89
N LEU A 371 -2.25 -14.06 -26.35
CA LEU A 371 -1.19 -14.71 -25.58
C LEU A 371 0.09 -14.75 -26.42
N HIS A 372 1.17 -14.24 -25.88
CA HIS A 372 2.50 -14.28 -26.45
C HIS A 372 3.42 -15.11 -25.54
N VAL A 373 4.06 -16.13 -26.08
CA VAL A 373 4.91 -17.07 -25.31
C VAL A 373 6.30 -17.11 -25.94
N VAL A 374 7.31 -16.77 -25.17
CA VAL A 374 8.70 -16.73 -25.61
C VAL A 374 9.65 -17.26 -24.54
N ASP A 375 10.71 -17.91 -24.96
CA ASP A 375 11.81 -18.27 -24.10
C ASP A 375 12.56 -17.01 -23.67
N TYR A 376 13.15 -17.03 -22.47
CA TYR A 376 13.87 -15.91 -21.91
C TYR A 376 15.37 -16.20 -21.84
N PRO A 377 16.23 -15.38 -22.51
CA PRO A 377 17.68 -15.57 -22.40
C PRO A 377 18.19 -15.13 -21.03
N LEU A 378 18.82 -16.05 -20.30
CA LEU A 378 19.39 -15.79 -18.99
C LEU A 378 20.77 -16.47 -18.86
N GLY A 379 21.80 -15.67 -18.63
CA GLY A 379 23.16 -16.19 -18.36
C GLY A 379 23.77 -17.05 -19.48
N GLY A 380 23.34 -16.85 -20.74
CA GLY A 380 23.82 -17.63 -21.89
C GLY A 380 22.98 -18.89 -22.19
N GLU A 381 21.97 -19.17 -21.39
CA GLU A 381 20.99 -20.24 -21.61
C GLU A 381 19.60 -19.64 -21.86
N ASN A 382 18.72 -20.42 -22.51
CA ASN A 382 17.32 -20.03 -22.65
C ASN A 382 16.47 -20.74 -21.60
N VAL A 383 15.73 -19.96 -20.81
CA VAL A 383 14.69 -20.48 -19.93
C VAL A 383 13.43 -20.66 -20.75
N THR A 384 13.02 -21.92 -20.92
CA THR A 384 11.90 -22.27 -21.78
C THR A 384 10.57 -21.93 -21.12
N ALA A 385 9.69 -21.30 -21.89
CA ALA A 385 8.32 -20.97 -21.47
C ALA A 385 7.35 -22.12 -21.79
N ARG A 386 6.65 -22.63 -20.76
CA ARG A 386 5.69 -23.76 -20.90
C ARG A 386 4.41 -23.53 -20.10
N PRO A 387 3.54 -22.59 -20.48
CA PRO A 387 2.30 -22.32 -19.78
C PRO A 387 1.32 -23.47 -19.90
N PHE A 388 0.64 -23.81 -18.78
CA PHE A 388 -0.52 -24.69 -18.81
C PHE A 388 -1.79 -23.86 -19.04
N LEU A 389 -2.61 -24.25 -20.03
CA LEU A 389 -3.81 -23.50 -20.45
C LEU A 389 -5.07 -24.33 -20.22
N GLU A 390 -6.08 -23.75 -19.55
CA GLU A 390 -7.38 -24.41 -19.32
C GLU A 390 -8.54 -23.40 -19.34
N GLY A 391 -9.52 -23.63 -20.21
CA GLY A 391 -10.78 -22.87 -20.23
C GLY A 391 -10.63 -21.37 -20.51
N ASN A 392 -9.52 -20.92 -21.10
CA ASN A 392 -9.31 -19.49 -21.42
C ASN A 392 -10.09 -19.09 -22.67
N ASN A 393 -10.50 -17.82 -22.74
CA ASN A 393 -11.15 -17.23 -23.90
C ASN A 393 -10.28 -16.12 -24.49
N PHE A 394 -9.55 -16.44 -25.55
CA PHE A 394 -8.66 -15.52 -26.26
C PHE A 394 -9.30 -15.15 -27.62
N ARG A 395 -10.28 -14.24 -27.58
CA ARG A 395 -11.01 -13.80 -28.77
C ARG A 395 -10.24 -12.77 -29.57
N ALA A 396 -9.83 -13.17 -30.74
CA ALA A 396 -9.12 -12.47 -31.80
C ALA A 396 -7.59 -12.42 -31.67
N ASN A 397 -6.98 -12.78 -32.78
CA ASN A 397 -5.57 -12.73 -33.16
C ASN A 397 -4.61 -13.71 -32.46
N ALA A 398 -3.97 -14.40 -33.31
CA ALA A 398 -2.89 -15.36 -33.26
C ALA A 398 -2.21 -15.64 -31.90
N LEU A 399 -2.15 -16.89 -31.55
CA LEU A 399 -1.16 -17.45 -30.66
C LEU A 399 0.19 -17.55 -31.37
N GLN A 400 1.18 -16.87 -30.87
CA GLN A 400 2.56 -17.21 -31.19
C GLN A 400 3.06 -18.12 -30.07
N THR A 401 3.28 -19.39 -30.38
CA THR A 401 3.64 -20.39 -29.39
C THR A 401 5.04 -20.92 -29.67
N ALA A 402 5.85 -21.08 -28.64
CA ALA A 402 6.94 -22.04 -28.68
C ALA A 402 6.36 -23.47 -28.85
N GLU A 403 7.11 -24.39 -29.42
CA GLU A 403 6.65 -25.71 -29.92
C GLU A 403 6.02 -26.67 -28.88
N ASP A 404 5.92 -26.29 -27.59
CA ASP A 404 5.58 -27.20 -26.47
C ASP A 404 4.44 -26.74 -25.57
N LEU A 405 3.39 -26.13 -26.08
CA LEU A 405 2.22 -25.75 -25.26
C LEU A 405 1.41 -26.96 -24.80
N GLN A 406 1.21 -27.12 -23.50
CA GLN A 406 0.18 -27.99 -22.96
C GLN A 406 -1.18 -27.28 -23.00
N MET A 407 -2.02 -27.66 -23.94
CA MET A 407 -3.33 -27.02 -24.18
C MET A 407 -4.45 -27.84 -23.52
N GLY A 408 -5.18 -27.19 -22.61
CA GLY A 408 -6.49 -27.67 -22.12
C GLY A 408 -7.65 -27.14 -22.98
N ASP A 409 -8.86 -27.07 -22.39
CA ASP A 409 -10.09 -26.61 -23.06
C ASP A 409 -10.09 -25.06 -23.29
N THR A 410 -9.08 -24.53 -23.98
CA THR A 410 -8.97 -23.11 -24.30
C THR A 410 -9.72 -22.79 -25.59
N GLN A 411 -10.66 -21.87 -25.54
CA GLN A 411 -11.34 -21.37 -26.76
C GLN A 411 -10.43 -20.38 -27.48
N MET A 412 -9.95 -20.78 -28.64
CA MET A 412 -9.17 -19.95 -29.55
C MET A 412 -10.03 -19.46 -30.71
N SER A 413 -9.75 -18.28 -31.23
CA SER A 413 -10.33 -17.88 -32.52
C SER A 413 -9.69 -18.70 -33.66
N ALA A 414 -10.44 -18.96 -34.73
CA ALA A 414 -10.00 -19.73 -35.89
C ALA A 414 -8.79 -19.14 -36.68
N ALA A 415 -8.26 -18.01 -36.23
CA ALA A 415 -7.13 -17.30 -36.85
C ALA A 415 -5.75 -17.66 -36.27
N VAL A 416 -5.67 -18.60 -35.36
CA VAL A 416 -4.40 -19.03 -34.77
C VAL A 416 -3.70 -19.98 -35.74
N GLN A 417 -2.82 -19.47 -36.57
CA GLN A 417 -1.84 -20.29 -37.27
C GLN A 417 -0.52 -20.27 -36.51
N PRO A 418 0.14 -21.42 -36.31
CA PRO A 418 1.49 -21.42 -35.78
C PRO A 418 2.40 -20.62 -36.69
N ALA A 419 3.19 -19.73 -36.09
CA ALA A 419 4.17 -18.96 -36.86
C ALA A 419 5.18 -19.94 -37.46
N THR A 420 5.06 -20.16 -38.79
CA THR A 420 6.11 -20.85 -39.52
C THR A 420 7.32 -19.94 -39.54
N HIS A 421 8.43 -20.36 -38.91
CA HIS A 421 9.72 -19.74 -39.12
C HIS A 421 9.99 -19.63 -40.61
N ARG A 422 9.97 -18.43 -41.14
CA ARG A 422 10.65 -18.15 -42.41
C ARG A 422 12.13 -17.93 -42.06
N GLN A 423 12.94 -18.83 -42.59
CA GLN A 423 14.39 -18.70 -42.68
C GLN A 423 14.83 -17.36 -43.34
#